data_038c9ce4241873f4e4d1da750b3cee18
#
_entry.id   038c9ce4241873f4e4d1da750b3cee18
#
_cell.length_a   1.000
_cell.length_b   1.000
_cell.length_c   1.000
_cell.angle_alpha   90.00
_cell.angle_beta   90.00
_cell.angle_gamma   90.00
#
_symmetry.space_group_name_H-M   'P 1'
#
loop_
_entity.id
_entity.type
_entity.pdbx_description
1 polymer ?
#
loop_
_entity_poly.entity_id
_entity_poly.type
_entity_poly.pdbx_seq_one_letter_code
_entity_poly.pdbx_strand_id
1 'polypeptide(L)'
;AGERANPEEEPMHGKAATRRQRVRRTLARVFAGWRTGLPGPVLVLQGGNALNYFGTGLILPFEIIYLHAVRGFSTATAGLVLATVMGTAAVVTLPSGALLDRFSAKRILIAGNVVNALGYGGLAFVDRPWQALVCAAVAGAGFGFVGTAGQVLTLTLVPAEQRATSTALRRVTGNFGLGLGATVAGFIVAFAHDLRAFQGLYLFDAVTFVVFALVVLVWIPDPGLAHAPSASEGAQGFRAVAQDRLLLALIAGNLALVMIGGAFFSNILPPFAEAHTPVGPIGIGVVVFINTFFIVVAQIPATRVVKRMRRTHALFATSAIFAVGLLAVLLAPLTHSTLTATAVLAGVAILIAIGECAQFIVLGPLVAEIAPPHLLGRYMSFYQFSFMVGVALGPAVGGVLLGTSPDTIWWGGALALALTGAGFLRLGNRIPDPLPQTQCLPPQAVNVADPS
;
A
#
# COMPACT_ATOMS: atom_id res chain seq x y z
N ALA A 1 60.56 50.83 3.82
CA ALA A 1 59.15 51.04 3.56
C ALA A 1 58.56 49.66 3.21
N GLY A 2 57.96 49.02 4.20
CA GLY A 2 57.27 47.75 4.04
C GLY A 2 55.79 47.96 4.09
N GLU A 3 55.13 47.60 3.05
CA GLU A 3 53.69 47.60 2.90
C GLU A 3 53.13 46.29 3.47
N ARG A 4 52.39 46.36 4.55
CA ARG A 4 51.69 45.20 5.16
C ARG A 4 50.43 44.94 4.36
N ALA A 5 50.34 43.83 3.69
CA ALA A 5 49.10 43.33 3.09
C ALA A 5 48.12 42.89 4.20
N ASN A 6 46.88 43.36 4.09
CA ASN A 6 45.77 43.09 4.96
C ASN A 6 45.14 41.73 4.59
N PRO A 7 45.02 40.75 5.52
CA PRO A 7 44.39 39.46 5.24
C PRO A 7 42.96 39.44 5.76
N GLU A 8 42.00 39.98 5.03
CA GLU A 8 40.58 39.67 5.28
C GLU A 8 39.70 40.16 4.14
N GLU A 9 39.56 39.34 3.11
CA GLU A 9 38.35 39.30 2.26
C GLU A 9 38.29 37.96 1.53
N GLU A 10 37.93 36.87 2.26
CA GLU A 10 37.47 35.65 1.60
C GLU A 10 36.05 35.88 1.08
N PRO A 11 35.76 35.66 -0.21
CA PRO A 11 34.45 35.99 -0.80
C PRO A 11 33.37 35.05 -0.32
N MET A 12 32.40 35.56 0.42
CA MET A 12 31.15 34.87 0.83
C MET A 12 30.39 34.19 -0.34
N HIS A 13 30.70 34.50 -1.59
CA HIS A 13 30.12 33.87 -2.78
C HIS A 13 30.50 32.41 -3.01
N GLY A 14 31.64 31.95 -2.52
CA GLY A 14 32.08 30.54 -2.67
C GLY A 14 31.27 29.54 -1.84
N LYS A 15 30.85 29.95 -0.65
CA LYS A 15 30.10 29.06 0.28
C LYS A 15 28.64 28.85 -0.13
N ALA A 16 28.01 29.87 -0.75
CA ALA A 16 26.64 29.78 -1.26
C ALA A 16 26.57 28.93 -2.54
N ALA A 17 27.58 28.99 -3.41
CA ALA A 17 27.66 28.18 -4.63
C ALA A 17 27.85 26.69 -4.30
N THR A 18 28.67 26.35 -3.29
CA THR A 18 28.88 24.97 -2.84
C THR A 18 27.64 24.38 -2.17
N ARG A 19 26.90 25.19 -1.41
CA ARG A 19 25.63 24.74 -0.79
C ARG A 19 24.55 24.47 -1.86
N ARG A 20 24.40 25.35 -2.87
CA ARG A 20 23.49 25.12 -4.01
C ARG A 20 23.90 23.89 -4.83
N GLN A 21 25.18 23.67 -5.06
CA GLN A 21 25.68 22.47 -5.75
C GLN A 21 25.44 21.19 -4.92
N ARG A 22 25.62 21.23 -3.61
CA ARG A 22 25.28 20.10 -2.71
C ARG A 22 23.77 19.79 -2.79
N VAL A 23 22.91 20.79 -2.65
CA VAL A 23 21.46 20.61 -2.75
C VAL A 23 21.07 20.07 -4.12
N ARG A 24 21.61 20.63 -5.23
CA ARG A 24 21.37 20.09 -6.58
C ARG A 24 21.85 18.64 -6.73
N ARG A 25 23.01 18.29 -6.19
CA ARG A 25 23.54 16.90 -6.21
C ARG A 25 22.67 15.98 -5.35
N THR A 26 22.19 16.42 -4.19
CA THR A 26 21.27 15.65 -3.34
C THR A 26 19.93 15.47 -4.02
N LEU A 27 19.34 16.53 -4.56
CA LEU A 27 18.10 16.45 -5.34
C LEU A 27 18.29 15.57 -6.58
N ALA A 28 19.37 15.75 -7.34
CA ALA A 28 19.66 14.89 -8.49
C ALA A 28 19.83 13.41 -8.11
N ARG A 29 20.39 13.10 -6.94
CA ARG A 29 20.46 11.72 -6.41
C ARG A 29 19.10 11.19 -5.99
N VAL A 30 18.25 12.01 -5.37
CA VAL A 30 16.87 11.65 -5.03
C VAL A 30 16.07 11.41 -6.32
N PHE A 31 16.15 12.33 -7.30
CA PHE A 31 15.45 12.15 -8.59
C PHE A 31 16.05 11.04 -9.46
N ALA A 32 17.37 10.80 -9.41
CA ALA A 32 17.95 9.61 -10.02
C ALA A 32 17.43 8.31 -9.40
N GLY A 33 16.93 8.37 -8.14
CA GLY A 33 16.23 7.28 -7.47
C GLY A 33 14.91 6.89 -8.13
N TRP A 34 14.29 7.79 -8.85
CA TRP A 34 13.02 7.56 -9.57
C TRP A 34 13.22 6.89 -10.93
N ARG A 35 14.45 6.80 -11.43
CA ARG A 35 14.78 5.97 -12.60
C ARG A 35 14.73 4.50 -12.16
N THR A 36 13.57 3.88 -12.30
CA THR A 36 13.30 2.54 -11.77
C THR A 36 13.95 1.43 -12.61
N GLY A 37 14.26 1.70 -13.89
CA GLY A 37 14.77 0.69 -14.84
C GLY A 37 13.78 -0.44 -15.12
N LEU A 38 12.50 -0.26 -14.79
CA LEU A 38 11.46 -1.26 -14.99
C LEU A 38 11.06 -1.38 -16.47
N PRO A 39 10.63 -2.57 -16.93
CA PRO A 39 10.14 -2.79 -18.28
C PRO A 39 8.93 -1.89 -18.62
N GLY A 40 8.80 -1.49 -19.89
CA GLY A 40 7.69 -0.65 -20.38
C GLY A 40 6.30 -1.17 -19.99
N PRO A 41 5.98 -2.46 -20.17
CA PRO A 41 4.69 -3.01 -19.76
C PRO A 41 4.36 -2.79 -18.28
N VAL A 42 5.37 -2.84 -17.38
CA VAL A 42 5.17 -2.58 -15.96
C VAL A 42 4.84 -1.12 -15.72
N LEU A 43 5.51 -0.19 -16.41
CA LEU A 43 5.22 1.25 -16.29
C LEU A 43 3.80 1.57 -16.76
N VAL A 44 3.35 0.96 -17.86
CA VAL A 44 1.97 1.06 -18.36
C VAL A 44 0.97 0.50 -17.35
N LEU A 45 1.26 -0.67 -16.76
CA LEU A 45 0.44 -1.27 -15.72
C LEU A 45 0.31 -0.35 -14.51
N GLN A 46 1.40 0.30 -14.09
CA GLN A 46 1.38 1.22 -12.95
C GLN A 46 0.70 2.56 -13.28
N GLY A 47 0.77 3.03 -14.53
CA GLY A 47 -0.01 4.18 -15.00
C GLY A 47 -1.52 3.91 -14.96
N GLY A 48 -1.94 2.74 -15.44
CA GLY A 48 -3.34 2.29 -15.32
C GLY A 48 -3.79 2.11 -13.86
N ASN A 49 -2.91 1.58 -13.01
CA ASN A 49 -3.16 1.48 -11.57
C ASN A 49 -3.37 2.86 -10.93
N ALA A 50 -2.56 3.88 -11.29
CA ALA A 50 -2.72 5.23 -10.79
C ALA A 50 -4.08 5.84 -11.21
N LEU A 51 -4.50 5.64 -12.47
CA LEU A 51 -5.80 6.08 -12.97
C LEU A 51 -6.96 5.41 -12.20
N ASN A 52 -6.84 4.10 -11.96
CA ASN A 52 -7.84 3.34 -11.23
C ASN A 52 -7.99 3.83 -9.79
N TYR A 53 -6.86 4.01 -9.06
CA TYR A 53 -6.90 4.57 -7.71
C TYR A 53 -7.34 6.03 -7.68
N PHE A 54 -7.14 6.80 -8.75
CA PHE A 54 -7.68 8.15 -8.89
C PHE A 54 -9.21 8.12 -8.89
N GLY A 55 -9.81 7.23 -9.69
CA GLY A 55 -11.27 7.02 -9.69
C GLY A 55 -11.80 6.64 -8.31
N THR A 56 -11.19 5.63 -7.68
CA THR A 56 -11.55 5.22 -6.31
C THR A 56 -11.39 6.36 -5.30
N GLY A 57 -10.38 7.21 -5.45
CA GLY A 57 -10.17 8.40 -4.62
C GLY A 57 -11.28 9.43 -4.74
N LEU A 58 -11.94 9.53 -5.90
CA LEU A 58 -13.08 10.42 -6.09
C LEU A 58 -14.29 10.03 -5.23
N ILE A 59 -14.42 8.76 -4.88
CA ILE A 59 -15.60 8.22 -4.20
C ILE A 59 -15.35 8.00 -2.72
N LEU A 60 -14.25 7.32 -2.38
CA LEU A 60 -14.03 6.74 -1.06
C LEU A 60 -14.25 7.69 0.13
N PRO A 61 -13.78 8.95 0.12
CA PRO A 61 -14.00 9.87 1.25
C PRO A 61 -15.45 10.34 1.38
N PHE A 62 -16.21 10.28 0.31
CA PHE A 62 -17.55 10.85 0.21
C PHE A 62 -18.67 9.79 0.13
N GLU A 63 -18.35 8.51 0.21
CA GLU A 63 -19.29 7.40 0.04
C GLU A 63 -20.40 7.43 1.11
N ILE A 64 -20.07 7.72 2.37
CA ILE A 64 -21.06 7.87 3.45
C ILE A 64 -21.95 9.09 3.19
N ILE A 65 -21.38 10.21 2.75
CA ILE A 65 -22.15 11.43 2.44
C ILE A 65 -23.13 11.15 1.30
N TYR A 66 -22.66 10.48 0.25
CA TYR A 66 -23.52 10.08 -0.86
C TYR A 66 -24.70 9.20 -0.41
N LEU A 67 -24.40 8.12 0.31
CA LEU A 67 -25.42 7.16 0.72
C LEU A 67 -26.40 7.76 1.76
N HIS A 68 -25.90 8.55 2.72
CA HIS A 68 -26.72 9.10 3.78
C HIS A 68 -27.39 10.42 3.39
N ALA A 69 -26.60 11.43 3.02
CA ALA A 69 -27.11 12.77 2.82
C ALA A 69 -27.81 12.94 1.46
N VAL A 70 -27.36 12.24 0.40
CA VAL A 70 -27.90 12.39 -0.97
C VAL A 70 -28.95 11.34 -1.28
N ARG A 71 -28.72 10.06 -0.90
CA ARG A 71 -29.66 8.95 -1.14
C ARG A 71 -30.65 8.74 -0.01
N GLY A 72 -30.47 9.40 1.15
CA GLY A 72 -31.38 9.32 2.29
C GLY A 72 -31.34 7.99 3.05
N PHE A 73 -30.28 7.18 2.88
CA PHE A 73 -30.15 5.94 3.63
C PHE A 73 -29.75 6.23 5.07
N SER A 74 -30.08 5.34 6.02
CA SER A 74 -29.59 5.48 7.39
C SER A 74 -28.07 5.37 7.44
N THR A 75 -27.41 6.02 8.42
CA THR A 75 -25.97 5.94 8.64
C THR A 75 -25.52 4.48 8.84
N ALA A 76 -26.37 3.67 9.52
CA ALA A 76 -26.12 2.25 9.69
C ALA A 76 -26.10 1.51 8.35
N THR A 77 -27.03 1.82 7.44
CA THR A 77 -27.04 1.24 6.08
C THR A 77 -25.80 1.66 5.30
N ALA A 78 -25.42 2.94 5.34
CA ALA A 78 -24.22 3.43 4.68
C ALA A 78 -22.96 2.69 5.19
N GLY A 79 -22.82 2.56 6.51
CA GLY A 79 -21.72 1.78 7.12
C GLY A 79 -21.76 0.30 6.71
N LEU A 80 -22.94 -0.31 6.61
CA LEU A 80 -23.09 -1.69 6.16
C LEU A 80 -22.69 -1.89 4.69
N VAL A 81 -22.97 -0.91 3.82
CA VAL A 81 -22.51 -0.92 2.41
C VAL A 81 -20.98 -0.94 2.33
N LEU A 82 -20.29 -0.05 3.07
CA LEU A 82 -18.82 -0.04 3.11
C LEU A 82 -18.26 -1.35 3.66
N ALA A 83 -18.86 -1.85 4.75
CA ALA A 83 -18.48 -3.13 5.34
C ALA A 83 -18.68 -4.31 4.37
N THR A 84 -19.74 -4.24 3.53
CA THR A 84 -20.02 -5.26 2.50
C THR A 84 -18.94 -5.26 1.41
N VAL A 85 -18.50 -4.08 0.94
CA VAL A 85 -17.37 -4.00 -0.01
C VAL A 85 -16.13 -4.69 0.56
N MET A 86 -15.70 -4.32 1.75
CA MET A 86 -14.47 -4.86 2.37
C MET A 86 -14.63 -6.34 2.75
N GLY A 87 -15.78 -6.72 3.28
CA GLY A 87 -16.07 -8.11 3.67
C GLY A 87 -16.10 -9.05 2.46
N THR A 88 -16.76 -8.64 1.38
CA THR A 88 -16.79 -9.45 0.14
C THR A 88 -15.41 -9.51 -0.51
N ALA A 89 -14.66 -8.40 -0.51
CA ALA A 89 -13.29 -8.40 -1.00
C ALA A 89 -12.42 -9.41 -0.23
N ALA A 90 -12.51 -9.44 1.10
CA ALA A 90 -11.77 -10.41 1.92
C ALA A 90 -12.18 -11.85 1.61
N VAL A 91 -13.49 -12.13 1.52
CA VAL A 91 -14.01 -13.48 1.19
C VAL A 91 -13.54 -13.95 -0.18
N VAL A 92 -13.56 -13.08 -1.19
CA VAL A 92 -13.19 -13.42 -2.58
C VAL A 92 -11.67 -13.50 -2.77
N THR A 93 -10.88 -12.83 -1.94
CA THR A 93 -9.42 -12.82 -2.05
C THR A 93 -8.82 -14.23 -1.96
N LEU A 94 -9.29 -15.09 -1.07
CA LEU A 94 -8.75 -16.46 -0.94
C LEU A 94 -9.04 -17.33 -2.18
N PRO A 95 -10.30 -17.48 -2.66
CA PRO A 95 -10.55 -18.24 -3.87
C PRO A 95 -9.91 -17.62 -5.12
N SER A 96 -9.66 -16.29 -5.15
CA SER A 96 -8.93 -15.66 -6.25
C SER A 96 -7.54 -16.26 -6.45
N GLY A 97 -6.87 -16.69 -5.39
CA GLY A 97 -5.58 -17.37 -5.44
C GLY A 97 -5.64 -18.69 -6.21
N ALA A 98 -6.67 -19.50 -5.98
CA ALA A 98 -6.85 -20.75 -6.73
C ALA A 98 -7.19 -20.51 -8.21
N LEU A 99 -7.91 -19.42 -8.50
CA LEU A 99 -8.17 -19.00 -9.87
C LEU A 99 -6.89 -18.53 -10.57
N LEU A 100 -6.00 -17.82 -9.86
CA LEU A 100 -4.71 -17.35 -10.38
C LEU A 100 -3.74 -18.49 -10.66
N ASP A 101 -3.85 -19.63 -9.98
CA ASP A 101 -3.07 -20.82 -10.28
C ASP A 101 -3.60 -21.57 -11.54
N ARG A 102 -4.85 -21.30 -11.96
CA ARG A 102 -5.51 -21.93 -13.12
C ARG A 102 -5.66 -21.01 -14.33
N PHE A 103 -5.78 -19.72 -14.08
CA PHE A 103 -5.96 -18.71 -15.12
C PHE A 103 -4.86 -17.65 -15.00
N SER A 104 -4.48 -17.07 -16.15
CA SER A 104 -3.46 -16.02 -16.11
C SER A 104 -3.91 -14.82 -15.27
N ALA A 105 -2.96 -14.23 -14.54
CA ALA A 105 -3.20 -13.03 -13.72
C ALA A 105 -3.76 -11.87 -14.56
N LYS A 106 -3.39 -11.78 -15.85
CA LYS A 106 -3.92 -10.80 -16.80
C LYS A 106 -5.44 -10.95 -16.94
N ARG A 107 -5.94 -12.17 -17.18
CA ARG A 107 -7.38 -12.43 -17.40
C ARG A 107 -8.21 -12.15 -16.15
N ILE A 108 -7.70 -12.56 -14.98
CA ILE A 108 -8.39 -12.30 -13.70
C ILE A 108 -8.40 -10.80 -13.36
N LEU A 109 -7.31 -10.09 -13.65
CA LEU A 109 -7.26 -8.64 -13.46
C LEU A 109 -8.28 -7.91 -14.35
N ILE A 110 -8.41 -8.31 -15.62
CA ILE A 110 -9.41 -7.74 -16.54
C ILE A 110 -10.82 -8.03 -16.01
N ALA A 111 -11.14 -9.29 -15.70
CA ALA A 111 -12.44 -9.68 -15.17
C ALA A 111 -12.79 -8.94 -13.87
N GLY A 112 -11.83 -8.83 -12.94
CA GLY A 112 -12.00 -8.10 -11.69
C GLY A 112 -12.29 -6.61 -11.90
N ASN A 113 -11.63 -5.97 -12.85
CA ASN A 113 -11.91 -4.56 -13.20
C ASN A 113 -13.31 -4.40 -13.83
N VAL A 114 -13.75 -5.31 -14.67
CA VAL A 114 -15.12 -5.29 -15.22
C VAL A 114 -16.17 -5.46 -14.11
N VAL A 115 -15.93 -6.37 -13.17
CA VAL A 115 -16.80 -6.57 -12.00
C VAL A 115 -16.83 -5.31 -11.11
N ASN A 116 -15.68 -4.65 -10.89
CA ASN A 116 -15.64 -3.36 -10.19
C ASN A 116 -16.46 -2.28 -10.91
N ALA A 117 -16.30 -2.16 -12.23
CA ALA A 117 -17.03 -1.19 -13.03
C ALA A 117 -18.55 -1.40 -12.91
N LEU A 118 -19.02 -2.64 -12.90
CA LEU A 118 -20.43 -2.98 -12.71
C LEU A 118 -20.90 -2.63 -11.29
N GLY A 119 -20.11 -2.94 -10.27
CA GLY A 119 -20.46 -2.66 -8.88
C GLY A 119 -20.53 -1.17 -8.58
N TYR A 120 -19.45 -0.43 -8.84
CA TYR A 120 -19.41 1.01 -8.60
C TYR A 120 -20.31 1.80 -9.56
N GLY A 121 -20.38 1.41 -10.83
CA GLY A 121 -21.34 1.99 -11.77
C GLY A 121 -22.80 1.76 -11.34
N GLY A 122 -23.11 0.58 -10.78
CA GLY A 122 -24.42 0.28 -10.21
C GLY A 122 -24.76 1.15 -9.00
N LEU A 123 -23.77 1.43 -8.13
CA LEU A 123 -23.96 2.32 -6.96
C LEU A 123 -24.41 3.74 -7.36
N ALA A 124 -24.10 4.19 -8.57
CA ALA A 124 -24.59 5.48 -9.09
C ALA A 124 -26.13 5.57 -9.17
N PHE A 125 -26.84 4.45 -9.27
CA PHE A 125 -28.28 4.41 -9.57
C PHE A 125 -29.13 3.72 -8.49
N VAL A 126 -28.56 3.48 -7.30
CA VAL A 126 -29.26 2.79 -6.22
C VAL A 126 -30.31 3.69 -5.57
N ASP A 127 -31.54 3.22 -5.47
CA ASP A 127 -32.64 3.89 -4.81
C ASP A 127 -33.12 3.17 -3.54
N ARG A 128 -32.63 1.93 -3.33
CA ARG A 128 -33.04 1.09 -2.19
C ARG A 128 -31.80 0.50 -1.51
N PRO A 129 -31.80 0.33 -0.17
CA PRO A 129 -30.67 -0.23 0.59
C PRO A 129 -30.17 -1.58 0.07
N TRP A 130 -31.07 -2.50 -0.29
CA TRP A 130 -30.67 -3.82 -0.79
C TRP A 130 -29.91 -3.74 -2.13
N GLN A 131 -30.26 -2.79 -3.01
CA GLN A 131 -29.55 -2.56 -4.28
C GLN A 131 -28.10 -2.09 -3.98
N ALA A 132 -27.94 -1.17 -3.02
CA ALA A 132 -26.62 -0.71 -2.59
C ALA A 132 -25.76 -1.86 -2.04
N LEU A 133 -26.34 -2.75 -1.23
CA LEU A 133 -25.65 -3.92 -0.71
C LEU A 133 -25.24 -4.91 -1.82
N VAL A 134 -26.11 -5.15 -2.80
CA VAL A 134 -25.77 -6.01 -3.96
C VAL A 134 -24.63 -5.39 -4.78
N CYS A 135 -24.74 -4.10 -5.13
CA CYS A 135 -23.69 -3.40 -5.87
C CYS A 135 -22.37 -3.37 -5.08
N ALA A 136 -22.43 -3.16 -3.77
CA ALA A 136 -21.27 -3.20 -2.88
C ALA A 136 -20.62 -4.61 -2.85
N ALA A 137 -21.44 -5.67 -2.80
CA ALA A 137 -20.90 -7.04 -2.86
C ALA A 137 -20.23 -7.32 -4.22
N VAL A 138 -20.81 -6.85 -5.33
CA VAL A 138 -20.19 -6.96 -6.66
C VAL A 138 -18.88 -6.18 -6.72
N ALA A 139 -18.88 -4.93 -6.26
CA ALA A 139 -17.65 -4.10 -6.19
C ALA A 139 -16.58 -4.76 -5.32
N GLY A 140 -16.94 -5.26 -4.14
CA GLY A 140 -16.03 -5.97 -3.24
C GLY A 140 -15.42 -7.23 -3.88
N ALA A 141 -16.22 -8.00 -4.61
CA ALA A 141 -15.73 -9.17 -5.35
C ALA A 141 -14.68 -8.76 -6.39
N GLY A 142 -14.96 -7.73 -7.18
CA GLY A 142 -14.00 -7.16 -8.14
C GLY A 142 -12.71 -6.69 -7.45
N PHE A 143 -12.82 -6.02 -6.31
CA PHE A 143 -11.68 -5.52 -5.53
C PHE A 143 -10.78 -6.65 -5.03
N GLY A 144 -11.36 -7.77 -4.55
CA GLY A 144 -10.63 -8.97 -4.14
C GLY A 144 -9.83 -9.59 -5.31
N PHE A 145 -10.42 -9.68 -6.50
CA PHE A 145 -9.73 -10.15 -7.71
C PHE A 145 -8.61 -9.21 -8.14
N VAL A 146 -8.89 -7.91 -8.25
CA VAL A 146 -7.92 -6.90 -8.71
C VAL A 146 -6.73 -6.79 -7.76
N GLY A 147 -6.95 -6.85 -6.45
CA GLY A 147 -5.89 -6.80 -5.45
C GLY A 147 -4.85 -7.89 -5.64
N THR A 148 -5.30 -9.15 -5.68
CA THR A 148 -4.43 -10.32 -5.78
C THR A 148 -3.83 -10.45 -7.20
N ALA A 149 -4.67 -10.35 -8.24
CA ALA A 149 -4.22 -10.50 -9.63
C ALA A 149 -3.23 -9.39 -10.04
N GLY A 150 -3.50 -8.15 -9.65
CA GLY A 150 -2.60 -7.02 -9.90
C GLY A 150 -1.25 -7.17 -9.22
N GLN A 151 -1.22 -7.72 -8.00
CA GLN A 151 0.04 -8.01 -7.30
C GLN A 151 0.81 -9.13 -8.00
N VAL A 152 0.16 -10.25 -8.32
CA VAL A 152 0.80 -11.37 -9.03
C VAL A 152 1.33 -10.92 -10.39
N LEU A 153 0.52 -10.22 -11.19
CA LEU A 153 0.93 -9.72 -12.50
C LEU A 153 2.14 -8.77 -12.40
N THR A 154 2.12 -7.85 -11.43
CA THR A 154 3.25 -6.94 -11.17
C THR A 154 4.55 -7.69 -10.89
N LEU A 155 4.48 -8.81 -10.14
CA LEU A 155 5.66 -9.60 -9.74
C LEU A 155 6.13 -10.54 -10.85
N THR A 156 5.23 -11.03 -11.71
CA THR A 156 5.57 -11.95 -12.80
C THR A 156 6.15 -11.23 -14.01
N LEU A 157 5.87 -9.95 -14.20
CA LEU A 157 6.40 -9.14 -15.30
C LEU A 157 7.83 -8.65 -15.10
N VAL A 158 8.43 -8.92 -13.93
CA VAL A 158 9.80 -8.48 -13.60
C VAL A 158 10.65 -9.60 -13.03
N PRO A 159 12.00 -9.57 -13.25
CA PRO A 159 12.93 -10.46 -12.57
C PRO A 159 12.89 -10.26 -11.04
N ALA A 160 13.37 -11.25 -10.28
CA ALA A 160 13.34 -11.25 -8.82
C ALA A 160 13.97 -9.99 -8.20
N GLU A 161 15.07 -9.50 -8.78
CA GLU A 161 15.82 -8.31 -8.31
C GLU A 161 15.00 -7.01 -8.42
N GLN A 162 14.03 -6.98 -9.33
CA GLN A 162 13.19 -5.80 -9.59
C GLN A 162 11.84 -5.85 -8.86
N ARG A 163 11.45 -6.98 -8.25
CA ARG A 163 10.15 -7.17 -7.61
C ARG A 163 9.87 -6.13 -6.52
N ALA A 164 10.85 -5.86 -5.66
CA ALA A 164 10.70 -4.85 -4.62
C ALA A 164 10.50 -3.43 -5.19
N THR A 165 11.21 -3.08 -6.27
CA THR A 165 11.05 -1.78 -6.95
C THR A 165 9.69 -1.67 -7.62
N SER A 166 9.23 -2.74 -8.27
CA SER A 166 7.93 -2.79 -8.93
C SER A 166 6.78 -2.68 -7.92
N THR A 167 6.88 -3.38 -6.77
CA THR A 167 5.92 -3.27 -5.66
C THR A 167 5.92 -1.86 -5.06
N ALA A 168 7.10 -1.26 -4.88
CA ALA A 168 7.22 0.12 -4.40
C ALA A 168 6.54 1.12 -5.35
N LEU A 169 6.78 0.99 -6.66
CA LEU A 169 6.14 1.85 -7.66
C LEU A 169 4.62 1.68 -7.66
N ARG A 170 4.12 0.44 -7.58
CA ARG A 170 2.68 0.16 -7.47
C ARG A 170 2.04 0.89 -6.29
N ARG A 171 2.72 0.90 -5.13
CA ARG A 171 2.23 1.62 -3.95
C ARG A 171 2.23 3.14 -4.16
N VAL A 172 3.30 3.69 -4.73
CA VAL A 172 3.39 5.13 -5.04
C VAL A 172 2.27 5.56 -5.97
N THR A 173 2.05 4.84 -7.08
CA THR A 173 1.02 5.16 -8.06
C THR A 173 -0.38 5.03 -7.46
N GLY A 174 -0.62 4.02 -6.61
CA GLY A 174 -1.87 3.85 -5.89
C GLY A 174 -2.16 5.01 -4.94
N ASN A 175 -1.22 5.33 -4.03
CA ASN A 175 -1.40 6.43 -3.07
C ASN A 175 -1.51 7.80 -3.75
N PHE A 176 -0.71 8.04 -4.80
CA PHE A 176 -0.77 9.28 -5.57
C PHE A 176 -2.14 9.43 -6.25
N GLY A 177 -2.61 8.37 -6.93
CA GLY A 177 -3.92 8.36 -7.58
C GLY A 177 -5.03 8.61 -6.56
N LEU A 178 -5.06 7.85 -5.46
CA LEU A 178 -6.07 7.98 -4.41
C LEU A 178 -6.11 9.39 -3.80
N GLY A 179 -4.96 9.95 -3.45
CA GLY A 179 -4.87 11.29 -2.87
C GLY A 179 -5.30 12.39 -3.84
N LEU A 180 -4.88 12.29 -5.10
CA LEU A 180 -5.28 13.24 -6.14
C LEU A 180 -6.79 13.17 -6.41
N GLY A 181 -7.35 11.95 -6.50
CA GLY A 181 -8.78 11.74 -6.66
C GLY A 181 -9.59 12.33 -5.50
N ALA A 182 -9.19 12.05 -4.26
CA ALA A 182 -9.83 12.60 -3.07
C ALA A 182 -9.82 14.14 -3.04
N THR A 183 -8.71 14.74 -3.47
CA THR A 183 -8.58 16.20 -3.57
C THR A 183 -9.55 16.77 -4.62
N VAL A 184 -9.58 16.19 -5.82
CA VAL A 184 -10.48 16.63 -6.90
C VAL A 184 -11.94 16.46 -6.49
N ALA A 185 -12.30 15.33 -5.86
CA ALA A 185 -13.66 15.12 -5.36
C ALA A 185 -14.05 16.13 -4.29
N GLY A 186 -13.12 16.49 -3.38
CA GLY A 186 -13.35 17.53 -2.39
C GLY A 186 -13.73 18.88 -3.02
N PHE A 187 -13.06 19.28 -4.12
CA PHE A 187 -13.44 20.47 -4.87
C PHE A 187 -14.81 20.31 -5.54
N ILE A 188 -15.08 19.19 -6.21
CA ILE A 188 -16.37 18.96 -6.87
C ILE A 188 -17.50 19.00 -5.86
N VAL A 189 -17.39 18.28 -4.76
CA VAL A 189 -18.40 18.20 -3.71
C VAL A 189 -18.59 19.55 -3.00
N ALA A 190 -17.55 20.39 -2.88
CA ALA A 190 -17.68 21.73 -2.30
C ALA A 190 -18.61 22.66 -3.10
N PHE A 191 -18.72 22.48 -4.42
CA PHE A 191 -19.52 23.32 -5.30
C PHE A 191 -20.80 22.63 -5.82
N ALA A 192 -20.87 21.32 -5.79
CA ALA A 192 -21.97 20.54 -6.29
C ALA A 192 -22.30 19.38 -5.33
N HIS A 193 -23.37 19.56 -4.54
CA HIS A 193 -23.81 18.58 -3.54
C HIS A 193 -25.03 17.76 -4.04
N ASP A 194 -25.36 17.85 -5.32
CA ASP A 194 -26.52 17.23 -5.90
C ASP A 194 -26.28 15.77 -6.32
N LEU A 195 -27.37 15.04 -6.51
CA LEU A 195 -27.33 13.64 -6.92
C LEU A 195 -26.52 13.43 -8.21
N ARG A 196 -26.62 14.35 -9.18
CA ARG A 196 -25.96 14.21 -10.49
C ARG A 196 -24.43 14.31 -10.37
N ALA A 197 -23.92 15.18 -9.49
CA ALA A 197 -22.49 15.27 -9.24
C ALA A 197 -21.94 13.96 -8.70
N PHE A 198 -22.59 13.38 -7.69
CA PHE A 198 -22.17 12.08 -7.15
C PHE A 198 -22.32 10.94 -8.16
N GLN A 199 -23.40 10.89 -8.91
CA GLN A 199 -23.55 9.92 -10.01
C GLN A 199 -22.40 10.05 -11.01
N GLY A 200 -22.03 11.28 -11.37
CA GLY A 200 -20.88 11.55 -12.23
C GLY A 200 -19.58 11.00 -11.68
N LEU A 201 -19.30 11.14 -10.37
CA LEU A 201 -18.11 10.60 -9.72
C LEU A 201 -18.08 9.06 -9.79
N TYR A 202 -19.19 8.39 -9.46
CA TYR A 202 -19.29 6.93 -9.53
C TYR A 202 -19.16 6.39 -10.95
N LEU A 203 -19.78 7.05 -11.93
CA LEU A 203 -19.67 6.66 -13.34
C LEU A 203 -18.26 6.89 -13.88
N PHE A 204 -17.62 7.99 -13.47
CA PHE A 204 -16.24 8.23 -13.84
C PHE A 204 -15.31 7.15 -13.28
N ASP A 205 -15.47 6.77 -12.01
CA ASP A 205 -14.70 5.65 -11.42
C ASP A 205 -14.97 4.34 -12.18
N ALA A 206 -16.21 4.02 -12.49
CA ALA A 206 -16.55 2.85 -13.30
C ALA A 206 -15.83 2.89 -14.67
N VAL A 207 -15.75 4.05 -15.31
CA VAL A 207 -15.01 4.24 -16.56
C VAL A 207 -13.52 4.01 -16.36
N THR A 208 -12.91 4.47 -15.24
CA THR A 208 -11.48 4.21 -14.96
C THR A 208 -11.18 2.72 -14.85
N PHE A 209 -12.06 1.92 -14.24
CA PHE A 209 -11.94 0.46 -14.21
C PHE A 209 -12.00 -0.16 -15.62
N VAL A 210 -12.94 0.28 -16.46
CA VAL A 210 -13.02 -0.20 -17.86
C VAL A 210 -11.78 0.20 -18.65
N VAL A 211 -11.34 1.44 -18.54
CA VAL A 211 -10.12 1.92 -19.22
C VAL A 211 -8.91 1.11 -18.76
N PHE A 212 -8.78 0.84 -17.46
CA PHE A 212 -7.69 0.02 -16.95
C PHE A 212 -7.76 -1.42 -17.48
N ALA A 213 -8.94 -2.03 -17.54
CA ALA A 213 -9.13 -3.34 -18.15
C ALA A 213 -8.68 -3.36 -19.62
N LEU A 214 -9.03 -2.32 -20.40
CA LEU A 214 -8.61 -2.18 -21.79
C LEU A 214 -7.10 -1.96 -21.93
N VAL A 215 -6.50 -1.13 -21.08
CA VAL A 215 -5.04 -0.94 -21.02
C VAL A 215 -4.34 -2.28 -20.77
N VAL A 216 -4.81 -3.06 -19.80
CA VAL A 216 -4.25 -4.38 -19.50
C VAL A 216 -4.45 -5.34 -20.68
N LEU A 217 -5.62 -5.32 -21.30
CA LEU A 217 -5.92 -6.18 -22.46
C LEU A 217 -4.97 -5.94 -23.62
N VAL A 218 -4.74 -4.67 -23.98
CA VAL A 218 -4.02 -4.26 -25.21
C VAL A 218 -2.51 -4.20 -25.01
N TRP A 219 -2.02 -3.60 -23.91
CA TRP A 219 -0.59 -3.28 -23.77
C TRP A 219 0.19 -4.20 -22.83
N ILE A 220 -0.50 -4.98 -21.99
CA ILE A 220 0.22 -5.87 -21.07
C ILE A 220 0.34 -7.27 -21.70
N PRO A 221 1.55 -7.81 -21.84
CA PRO A 221 1.72 -9.18 -22.29
C PRO A 221 1.08 -10.16 -21.30
N ASP A 222 0.51 -11.25 -21.81
CA ASP A 222 0.05 -12.33 -20.95
C ASP A 222 1.26 -13.20 -20.56
N PRO A 223 1.66 -13.23 -19.28
CA PRO A 223 2.79 -14.06 -18.85
C PRO A 223 2.47 -15.56 -18.93
N GLY A 224 1.22 -15.90 -19.29
CA GLY A 224 0.76 -17.28 -19.28
C GLY A 224 0.58 -17.84 -17.87
N LEU A 225 0.46 -19.16 -17.79
CA LEU A 225 0.50 -19.89 -16.52
C LEU A 225 1.95 -20.29 -16.24
N ALA A 226 2.39 -20.10 -15.00
CA ALA A 226 3.73 -20.50 -14.58
C ALA A 226 3.94 -22.04 -14.74
N HIS A 227 2.85 -22.82 -14.63
CA HIS A 227 2.82 -24.27 -14.87
C HIS A 227 1.40 -24.70 -15.29
N ALA A 228 1.30 -25.77 -16.09
CA ALA A 228 0.01 -26.38 -16.39
C ALA A 228 -0.57 -27.01 -15.10
N PRO A 229 -1.81 -26.71 -14.72
CA PRO A 229 -2.39 -27.27 -13.51
C PRO A 229 -2.64 -28.77 -13.69
N SER A 230 -2.13 -29.57 -12.74
CA SER A 230 -2.55 -30.96 -12.61
C SER A 230 -3.92 -31.03 -11.93
N ALA A 231 -4.83 -31.86 -12.43
CA ALA A 231 -6.23 -31.95 -11.98
C ALA A 231 -6.40 -32.35 -10.50
N SER A 232 -5.35 -32.87 -9.85
CA SER A 232 -5.36 -33.34 -8.44
C SER A 232 -5.06 -32.26 -7.39
N GLU A 233 -4.72 -31.01 -7.78
CA GLU A 233 -4.13 -30.00 -6.87
C GLU A 233 -5.13 -29.05 -6.19
N GLY A 234 -6.42 -29.15 -6.46
CA GLY A 234 -7.42 -28.18 -5.97
C GLY A 234 -7.42 -27.98 -4.44
N ALA A 235 -7.95 -28.95 -3.69
CA ALA A 235 -8.06 -28.86 -2.24
C ALA A 235 -6.72 -29.13 -1.53
N GLN A 236 -5.86 -29.96 -2.09
CA GLN A 236 -4.54 -30.25 -1.54
C GLN A 236 -3.63 -29.03 -1.54
N GLY A 237 -3.75 -28.13 -2.54
CA GLY A 237 -2.97 -26.90 -2.61
C GLY A 237 -3.28 -25.91 -1.47
N PHE A 238 -4.55 -25.70 -1.10
CA PHE A 238 -4.88 -24.85 0.06
C PHE A 238 -4.39 -25.43 1.37
N ARG A 239 -4.46 -26.77 1.53
CA ARG A 239 -3.94 -27.47 2.71
C ARG A 239 -2.43 -27.33 2.79
N ALA A 240 -1.71 -27.48 1.68
CA ALA A 240 -0.26 -27.30 1.64
C ALA A 240 0.15 -25.86 2.06
N VAL A 241 -0.55 -24.85 1.51
CA VAL A 241 -0.32 -23.44 1.86
C VAL A 241 -0.62 -23.16 3.34
N ALA A 242 -1.75 -23.71 3.87
CA ALA A 242 -2.14 -23.56 5.27
C ALA A 242 -1.24 -24.36 6.24
N GLN A 243 -0.39 -25.25 5.76
CA GLN A 243 0.58 -26.00 6.56
C GLN A 243 1.99 -25.41 6.49
N ASP A 244 2.24 -24.45 5.59
CA ASP A 244 3.55 -23.78 5.50
C ASP A 244 3.76 -22.83 6.70
N ARG A 245 4.54 -23.31 7.66
CA ARG A 245 4.82 -22.58 8.90
C ARG A 245 5.54 -21.24 8.66
N LEU A 246 6.36 -21.14 7.61
CA LEU A 246 7.06 -19.91 7.30
C LEU A 246 6.06 -18.89 6.75
N LEU A 247 5.22 -19.28 5.80
CA LEU A 247 4.16 -18.43 5.28
C LEU A 247 3.22 -17.96 6.39
N LEU A 248 2.74 -18.87 7.25
CA LEU A 248 1.84 -18.51 8.34
C LEU A 248 2.47 -17.51 9.32
N ALA A 249 3.77 -17.67 9.64
CA ALA A 249 4.49 -16.71 10.48
C ALA A 249 4.60 -15.33 9.81
N LEU A 250 4.89 -15.27 8.50
CA LEU A 250 4.93 -14.02 7.73
C LEU A 250 3.56 -13.35 7.64
N ILE A 251 2.50 -14.13 7.45
CA ILE A 251 1.10 -13.66 7.40
C ILE A 251 0.67 -13.11 8.76
N ALA A 252 0.95 -13.82 9.85
CA ALA A 252 0.65 -13.36 11.21
C ALA A 252 1.41 -12.06 11.53
N GLY A 253 2.68 -11.98 11.14
CA GLY A 253 3.46 -10.76 11.27
C GLY A 253 2.91 -9.61 10.40
N ASN A 254 2.51 -9.89 9.16
CA ASN A 254 1.88 -8.88 8.29
C ASN A 254 0.57 -8.36 8.87
N LEU A 255 -0.28 -9.27 9.39
CA LEU A 255 -1.53 -8.91 10.07
C LEU A 255 -1.26 -7.95 11.23
N ALA A 256 -0.29 -8.27 12.09
CA ALA A 256 0.08 -7.41 13.22
C ALA A 256 0.59 -6.03 12.76
N LEU A 257 1.49 -5.99 11.76
CA LEU A 257 2.01 -4.73 11.21
C LEU A 257 0.91 -3.86 10.59
N VAL A 258 0.00 -4.47 9.83
CA VAL A 258 -1.11 -3.73 9.19
C VAL A 258 -2.12 -3.25 10.23
N MET A 259 -2.54 -4.14 11.14
CA MET A 259 -3.57 -3.84 12.13
C MET A 259 -3.08 -2.79 13.14
N ILE A 260 -1.91 -3.03 13.74
CA ILE A 260 -1.39 -2.19 14.83
C ILE A 260 -0.58 -1.02 14.29
N GLY A 261 0.29 -1.24 13.30
CA GLY A 261 1.13 -0.19 12.72
C GLY A 261 0.33 0.77 11.84
N GLY A 262 -0.37 0.25 10.83
CA GLY A 262 -1.08 1.07 9.83
C GLY A 262 -2.49 1.48 10.25
N ALA A 263 -3.36 0.52 10.62
CA ALA A 263 -4.77 0.83 10.85
C ALA A 263 -5.01 1.59 12.17
N PHE A 264 -4.20 1.39 13.22
CA PHE A 264 -4.28 2.24 14.42
C PHE A 264 -3.93 3.68 14.11
N PHE A 265 -2.88 3.91 13.31
CA PHE A 265 -2.53 5.26 12.88
C PHE A 265 -3.68 5.90 12.08
N SER A 266 -4.22 5.19 11.10
CA SER A 266 -5.21 5.76 10.19
C SER A 266 -6.59 5.98 10.82
N ASN A 267 -7.01 5.11 11.78
CA ASN A 267 -8.38 5.09 12.27
C ASN A 267 -8.52 5.42 13.77
N ILE A 268 -7.48 5.18 14.57
CA ILE A 268 -7.55 5.38 16.04
C ILE A 268 -6.84 6.65 16.47
N LEU A 269 -5.75 7.03 15.80
CA LEU A 269 -5.03 8.26 16.12
C LEU A 269 -5.91 9.52 15.98
N PRO A 270 -6.74 9.71 14.94
CA PRO A 270 -7.57 10.90 14.81
C PRO A 270 -8.52 11.11 16.01
N PRO A 271 -9.39 10.16 16.41
CA PRO A 271 -10.26 10.34 17.55
C PRO A 271 -9.49 10.44 18.87
N PHE A 272 -8.37 9.75 19.04
CA PHE A 272 -7.51 9.91 20.20
C PHE A 272 -6.93 11.32 20.27
N ALA A 273 -6.40 11.84 19.17
CA ALA A 273 -5.82 13.18 19.12
C ALA A 273 -6.85 14.27 19.44
N GLU A 274 -8.07 14.15 18.90
CA GLU A 274 -9.18 15.07 19.17
C GLU A 274 -9.59 15.07 20.65
N ALA A 275 -9.63 13.88 21.28
CA ALA A 275 -10.10 13.74 22.65
C ALA A 275 -9.03 14.05 23.71
N HIS A 276 -7.74 13.84 23.43
CA HIS A 276 -6.67 13.83 24.43
C HIS A 276 -5.55 14.84 24.17
N THR A 277 -5.62 15.60 23.07
CA THR A 277 -4.57 16.58 22.73
C THR A 277 -5.19 17.92 22.32
N PRO A 278 -4.43 19.03 22.33
CA PRO A 278 -4.92 20.30 21.82
C PRO A 278 -4.96 20.38 20.28
N VAL A 279 -4.86 19.25 19.57
CA VAL A 279 -4.83 19.20 18.10
C VAL A 279 -6.26 19.18 17.55
N GLY A 280 -6.64 20.27 16.88
CA GLY A 280 -7.94 20.33 16.19
C GLY A 280 -7.95 19.60 14.84
N PRO A 281 -9.12 19.58 14.15
CA PRO A 281 -9.33 18.87 12.89
C PRO A 281 -8.32 19.23 11.78
N ILE A 282 -7.90 20.50 11.70
CA ILE A 282 -6.88 20.95 10.73
C ILE A 282 -5.53 20.28 11.02
N GLY A 283 -5.11 20.22 12.29
CA GLY A 283 -3.87 19.57 12.69
C GLY A 283 -3.87 18.08 12.38
N ILE A 284 -4.99 17.39 12.61
CA ILE A 284 -5.19 15.99 12.23
C ILE A 284 -5.05 15.82 10.71
N GLY A 285 -5.68 16.70 9.92
CA GLY A 285 -5.54 16.70 8.47
C GLY A 285 -4.09 16.86 8.01
N VAL A 286 -3.32 17.75 8.64
CA VAL A 286 -1.88 17.96 8.38
C VAL A 286 -1.09 16.68 8.68
N VAL A 287 -1.37 15.99 9.78
CA VAL A 287 -0.69 14.75 10.17
C VAL A 287 -0.93 13.65 9.13
N VAL A 288 -2.17 13.46 8.70
CA VAL A 288 -2.53 12.48 7.65
C VAL A 288 -1.89 12.84 6.31
N PHE A 289 -1.90 14.13 5.94
CA PHE A 289 -1.24 14.59 4.73
C PHE A 289 0.27 14.30 4.75
N ILE A 290 0.95 14.57 5.87
CA ILE A 290 2.37 14.31 6.05
C ILE A 290 2.67 12.81 5.87
N ASN A 291 1.86 11.92 6.46
CA ASN A 291 2.02 10.47 6.27
C ASN A 291 1.95 10.10 4.78
N THR A 292 0.89 10.49 4.08
CA THR A 292 0.69 10.18 2.67
C THR A 292 1.81 10.75 1.79
N PHE A 293 2.21 11.99 2.05
CA PHE A 293 3.30 12.66 1.33
C PHE A 293 4.62 11.90 1.51
N PHE A 294 4.96 11.51 2.75
CA PHE A 294 6.18 10.76 3.01
C PHE A 294 6.16 9.36 2.43
N ILE A 295 5.02 8.67 2.39
CA ILE A 295 4.89 7.39 1.67
C ILE A 295 5.27 7.59 0.20
N VAL A 296 4.70 8.58 -0.48
CA VAL A 296 4.96 8.83 -1.90
C VAL A 296 6.43 9.16 -2.16
N VAL A 297 7.02 10.06 -1.36
CA VAL A 297 8.40 10.54 -1.57
C VAL A 297 9.44 9.49 -1.15
N ALA A 298 9.23 8.81 -0.02
CA ALA A 298 10.20 7.90 0.57
C ALA A 298 10.16 6.48 -0.02
N GLN A 299 9.05 6.04 -0.63
CA GLN A 299 8.86 4.64 -1.04
C GLN A 299 9.97 4.13 -1.97
N ILE A 300 10.31 4.88 -3.01
CA ILE A 300 11.34 4.46 -3.97
C ILE A 300 12.75 4.57 -3.38
N PRO A 301 13.16 5.69 -2.73
CA PRO A 301 14.43 5.75 -2.02
C PRO A 301 14.61 4.69 -0.94
N ALA A 302 13.57 4.41 -0.14
CA ALA A 302 13.59 3.37 0.89
C ALA A 302 13.94 1.99 0.32
N THR A 303 13.50 1.69 -0.92
CA THR A 303 13.82 0.43 -1.60
C THR A 303 15.33 0.20 -1.70
N ARG A 304 16.13 1.25 -1.89
CA ARG A 304 17.60 1.12 -1.99
C ARG A 304 18.25 0.79 -0.66
N VAL A 305 17.71 1.34 0.42
CA VAL A 305 18.22 1.09 1.79
C VAL A 305 17.82 -0.34 2.20
N VAL A 306 16.53 -0.66 2.07
CA VAL A 306 15.97 -1.94 2.51
C VAL A 306 16.56 -3.14 1.75
N LYS A 307 16.81 -3.00 0.44
CA LYS A 307 17.46 -4.06 -0.38
C LYS A 307 18.86 -4.44 0.09
N ARG A 308 19.56 -3.55 0.81
CA ARG A 308 20.91 -3.83 1.36
C ARG A 308 20.86 -4.51 2.72
N MET A 309 19.69 -4.55 3.36
CA MET A 309 19.52 -5.17 4.68
C MET A 309 19.14 -6.65 4.53
N ARG A 310 19.52 -7.48 5.51
CA ARG A 310 18.94 -8.81 5.66
C ARG A 310 17.43 -8.66 5.88
N ARG A 311 16.62 -9.48 5.24
CA ARG A 311 15.16 -9.38 5.28
C ARG A 311 14.59 -9.45 6.69
N THR A 312 15.17 -10.34 7.53
CA THR A 312 14.81 -10.45 8.96
C THR A 312 15.05 -9.16 9.71
N HIS A 313 16.21 -8.51 9.47
CA HIS A 313 16.54 -7.23 10.09
C HIS A 313 15.67 -6.09 9.57
N ALA A 314 15.31 -6.11 8.29
CA ALA A 314 14.39 -5.12 7.72
C ALA A 314 12.98 -5.24 8.33
N LEU A 315 12.46 -6.46 8.52
CA LEU A 315 11.17 -6.71 9.17
C LEU A 315 11.20 -6.36 10.68
N PHE A 316 12.31 -6.67 11.36
CA PHE A 316 12.51 -6.23 12.74
C PHE A 316 12.53 -4.69 12.84
N ALA A 317 13.31 -4.02 11.98
CA ALA A 317 13.38 -2.56 11.94
C ALA A 317 12.01 -1.93 11.65
N THR A 318 11.23 -2.51 10.74
CA THR A 318 9.85 -2.08 10.46
C THR A 318 8.99 -2.14 11.73
N SER A 319 9.02 -3.28 12.43
CA SER A 319 8.27 -3.48 13.68
C SER A 319 8.72 -2.50 14.78
N ALA A 320 10.03 -2.28 14.89
CA ALA A 320 10.61 -1.35 15.86
C ALA A 320 10.22 0.12 15.55
N ILE A 321 10.27 0.52 14.29
CA ILE A 321 9.86 1.87 13.86
C ILE A 321 8.39 2.11 14.18
N PHE A 322 7.51 1.16 13.89
CA PHE A 322 6.10 1.25 14.26
C PHE A 322 5.91 1.32 15.78
N ALA A 323 6.61 0.47 16.54
CA ALA A 323 6.54 0.47 17.99
C ALA A 323 6.97 1.82 18.59
N VAL A 324 8.09 2.39 18.11
CA VAL A 324 8.54 3.73 18.51
C VAL A 324 7.53 4.80 18.12
N GLY A 325 6.95 4.70 16.91
CA GLY A 325 5.89 5.62 16.47
C GLY A 325 4.68 5.59 17.40
N LEU A 326 4.20 4.40 17.79
CA LEU A 326 3.08 4.28 18.72
C LEU A 326 3.40 4.82 20.12
N LEU A 327 4.60 4.55 20.64
CA LEU A 327 5.03 5.14 21.93
C LEU A 327 5.13 6.65 21.86
N ALA A 328 5.57 7.21 20.73
CA ALA A 328 5.68 8.66 20.53
C ALA A 328 4.31 9.35 20.51
N VAL A 329 3.20 8.65 20.20
CA VAL A 329 1.85 9.20 20.33
C VAL A 329 1.58 9.68 21.75
N LEU A 330 2.06 8.96 22.76
CA LEU A 330 1.87 9.28 24.18
C LEU A 330 2.55 10.60 24.61
N LEU A 331 3.44 11.15 23.78
CA LEU A 331 4.07 12.46 24.03
C LEU A 331 3.14 13.62 23.65
N ALA A 332 2.17 13.41 22.75
CA ALA A 332 1.31 14.48 22.29
C ALA A 332 0.38 15.06 23.38
N PRO A 333 -0.28 14.24 24.26
CA PRO A 333 -1.06 14.75 25.38
C PRO A 333 -0.25 15.54 26.41
N LEU A 334 1.07 15.32 26.50
CA LEU A 334 1.94 16.04 27.43
C LEU A 334 2.28 17.46 26.96
N THR A 335 1.90 17.82 25.74
CA THR A 335 2.14 19.14 25.17
C THR A 335 0.98 20.10 25.46
N HIS A 336 1.29 21.38 25.73
CA HIS A 336 0.28 22.38 26.01
C HIS A 336 -0.06 23.29 24.82
N SER A 337 0.63 23.09 23.68
CA SER A 337 0.47 23.90 22.48
C SER A 337 0.00 23.05 21.30
N THR A 338 -1.00 23.52 20.57
CA THR A 338 -1.48 22.87 19.31
C THR A 338 -0.34 22.64 18.32
N LEU A 339 0.58 23.61 18.21
CA LEU A 339 1.71 23.50 17.28
C LEU A 339 2.66 22.37 17.69
N THR A 340 3.04 22.29 18.97
CA THR A 340 3.94 21.24 19.48
C THR A 340 3.30 19.86 19.42
N ALA A 341 2.01 19.73 19.78
CA ALA A 341 1.27 18.49 19.64
C ALA A 341 1.19 18.03 18.19
N THR A 342 0.84 18.94 17.27
CA THR A 342 0.80 18.64 15.83
C THR A 342 2.18 18.23 15.32
N ALA A 343 3.25 18.88 15.75
CA ALA A 343 4.62 18.52 15.36
C ALA A 343 5.04 17.14 15.87
N VAL A 344 4.67 16.74 17.09
CA VAL A 344 4.88 15.39 17.62
C VAL A 344 4.14 14.37 16.77
N LEU A 345 2.84 14.58 16.52
CA LEU A 345 2.04 13.66 15.70
C LEU A 345 2.51 13.62 14.22
N ALA A 346 3.03 14.71 13.68
CA ALA A 346 3.68 14.74 12.37
C ALA A 346 4.95 13.89 12.36
N GLY A 347 5.75 13.90 13.42
CA GLY A 347 6.89 13.00 13.61
C GLY A 347 6.47 11.54 13.65
N VAL A 348 5.38 11.22 14.36
CA VAL A 348 4.76 9.89 14.35
C VAL A 348 4.34 9.50 12.93
N ALA A 349 3.67 10.37 12.20
CA ALA A 349 3.23 10.13 10.83
C ALA A 349 4.39 9.78 9.89
N ILE A 350 5.54 10.44 10.05
CA ILE A 350 6.77 10.15 9.29
C ILE A 350 7.31 8.76 9.65
N LEU A 351 7.38 8.42 10.94
CA LEU A 351 7.84 7.10 11.38
C LEU A 351 6.94 5.99 10.82
N ILE A 352 5.63 6.15 10.91
CA ILE A 352 4.66 5.19 10.37
C ILE A 352 4.83 5.07 8.84
N ALA A 353 4.97 6.17 8.11
CA ALA A 353 5.21 6.15 6.67
C ALA A 353 6.48 5.38 6.29
N ILE A 354 7.59 5.56 7.03
CA ILE A 354 8.84 4.82 6.82
C ILE A 354 8.64 3.32 7.09
N GLY A 355 7.98 2.97 8.19
CA GLY A 355 7.65 1.59 8.52
C GLY A 355 6.80 0.92 7.44
N GLU A 356 5.76 1.58 6.97
CA GLU A 356 4.91 1.10 5.88
C GLU A 356 5.71 0.90 4.59
N CYS A 357 6.58 1.85 4.21
CA CYS A 357 7.43 1.71 3.05
C CYS A 357 8.29 0.44 3.15
N ALA A 358 8.95 0.21 4.29
CA ALA A 358 9.80 -0.96 4.50
C ALA A 358 9.00 -2.28 4.48
N GLN A 359 7.82 -2.32 5.12
CA GLN A 359 6.92 -3.47 5.12
C GLN A 359 6.59 -3.95 3.70
N PHE A 360 6.11 -3.05 2.85
CA PHE A 360 5.68 -3.40 1.50
C PHE A 360 6.84 -3.77 0.56
N ILE A 361 8.05 -3.22 0.80
CA ILE A 361 9.24 -3.55 0.03
C ILE A 361 9.67 -5.00 0.30
N VAL A 362 9.50 -5.50 1.53
CA VAL A 362 10.01 -6.81 1.95
C VAL A 362 8.96 -7.90 1.82
N LEU A 363 7.77 -7.73 2.41
CA LEU A 363 6.83 -8.84 2.61
C LEU A 363 6.24 -9.38 1.31
N GLY A 364 5.71 -8.53 0.44
CA GLY A 364 5.11 -8.99 -0.81
C GLY A 364 6.09 -9.78 -1.70
N PRO A 365 7.27 -9.22 -2.03
CA PRO A 365 8.30 -9.94 -2.78
C PRO A 365 8.80 -11.21 -2.08
N LEU A 366 8.94 -11.20 -0.74
CA LEU A 366 9.38 -12.37 0.04
C LEU A 366 8.35 -13.52 -0.06
N VAL A 367 7.06 -13.22 0.11
CA VAL A 367 6.00 -14.22 -0.04
C VAL A 367 5.99 -14.81 -1.44
N ALA A 368 6.20 -13.98 -2.48
CA ALA A 368 6.28 -14.46 -3.85
C ALA A 368 7.53 -15.31 -4.14
N GLU A 369 8.62 -15.12 -3.39
CA GLU A 369 9.86 -15.86 -3.56
C GLU A 369 9.84 -17.23 -2.88
N ILE A 370 9.20 -17.32 -1.70
CA ILE A 370 9.03 -18.61 -1.01
C ILE A 370 7.93 -19.48 -1.62
N ALA A 371 7.05 -18.89 -2.43
CA ALA A 371 5.96 -19.60 -3.06
C ALA A 371 6.46 -20.57 -4.13
N PRO A 372 6.06 -21.86 -4.12
CA PRO A 372 6.22 -22.73 -5.27
C PRO A 372 5.55 -22.11 -6.50
N PRO A 373 6.16 -22.20 -7.70
CA PRO A 373 5.64 -21.53 -8.89
C PRO A 373 4.16 -21.82 -9.20
N HIS A 374 3.71 -23.05 -8.97
CA HIS A 374 2.33 -23.49 -9.20
C HIS A 374 1.34 -23.08 -8.08
N LEU A 375 1.82 -22.54 -6.95
CA LEU A 375 1.01 -22.06 -5.82
C LEU A 375 1.13 -20.54 -5.57
N LEU A 376 1.81 -19.82 -6.48
CA LEU A 376 2.06 -18.39 -6.31
C LEU A 376 0.76 -17.60 -6.07
N GLY A 377 -0.31 -17.91 -6.80
CA GLY A 377 -1.59 -17.25 -6.63
C GLY A 377 -2.17 -17.43 -5.22
N ARG A 378 -2.11 -18.66 -4.69
CA ARG A 378 -2.60 -18.97 -3.33
C ARG A 378 -1.75 -18.30 -2.25
N TYR A 379 -0.41 -18.33 -2.37
CA TYR A 379 0.47 -17.62 -1.43
C TYR A 379 0.17 -16.12 -1.39
N MET A 380 0.02 -15.50 -2.55
CA MET A 380 -0.30 -14.08 -2.65
C MET A 380 -1.72 -13.75 -2.17
N SER A 381 -2.68 -14.67 -2.34
CA SER A 381 -4.04 -14.48 -1.79
C SER A 381 -4.07 -14.52 -0.27
N PHE A 382 -3.31 -15.42 0.38
CA PHE A 382 -3.17 -15.42 1.85
C PHE A 382 -2.50 -14.14 2.37
N TYR A 383 -1.46 -13.67 1.67
CA TYR A 383 -0.82 -12.39 1.99
C TYR A 383 -1.80 -11.22 1.89
N GLN A 384 -2.54 -11.13 0.77
CA GLN A 384 -3.52 -10.07 0.57
C GLN A 384 -4.70 -10.16 1.55
N PHE A 385 -5.15 -11.39 1.86
CA PHE A 385 -6.18 -11.63 2.87
C PHE A 385 -5.75 -11.12 4.25
N SER A 386 -4.52 -11.42 4.68
CA SER A 386 -4.00 -10.90 5.96
C SER A 386 -3.96 -9.39 6.02
N PHE A 387 -3.67 -8.73 4.90
CA PHE A 387 -3.74 -7.28 4.78
C PHE A 387 -5.18 -6.77 4.96
N MET A 388 -6.15 -7.35 4.24
CA MET A 388 -7.56 -6.99 4.33
C MET A 388 -8.12 -7.18 5.76
N VAL A 389 -7.79 -8.31 6.38
CA VAL A 389 -8.18 -8.60 7.76
C VAL A 389 -7.56 -7.60 8.74
N GLY A 390 -6.29 -7.24 8.54
CA GLY A 390 -5.61 -6.25 9.38
C GLY A 390 -6.27 -4.86 9.31
N VAL A 391 -6.60 -4.41 8.11
CA VAL A 391 -7.32 -3.15 7.89
C VAL A 391 -8.71 -3.18 8.52
N ALA A 392 -9.43 -4.30 8.42
CA ALA A 392 -10.78 -4.43 8.96
C ALA A 392 -10.82 -4.56 10.49
N LEU A 393 -9.90 -5.36 11.07
CA LEU A 393 -9.83 -5.58 12.52
C LEU A 393 -9.22 -4.39 13.29
N GLY A 394 -8.36 -3.60 12.64
CA GLY A 394 -7.70 -2.46 13.29
C GLY A 394 -8.68 -1.50 13.98
N PRO A 395 -9.65 -0.93 13.24
CA PRO A 395 -10.66 -0.06 13.84
C PRO A 395 -11.52 -0.74 14.90
N ALA A 396 -11.88 -2.02 14.69
CA ALA A 396 -12.72 -2.77 15.63
C ALA A 396 -12.01 -3.00 16.95
N VAL A 397 -10.78 -3.56 16.91
CA VAL A 397 -9.96 -3.82 18.11
C VAL A 397 -9.53 -2.50 18.76
N GLY A 398 -9.06 -1.56 17.95
CA GLY A 398 -8.60 -0.27 18.45
C GLY A 398 -9.72 0.57 19.05
N GLY A 399 -10.92 0.57 18.46
CA GLY A 399 -12.08 1.28 19.00
C GLY A 399 -12.51 0.77 20.37
N VAL A 400 -12.56 -0.55 20.56
CA VAL A 400 -12.85 -1.16 21.87
C VAL A 400 -11.79 -0.78 22.90
N LEU A 401 -10.51 -0.87 22.55
CA LEU A 401 -9.40 -0.53 23.44
C LEU A 401 -9.39 0.96 23.79
N LEU A 402 -9.67 1.83 22.83
CA LEU A 402 -9.74 3.29 23.03
C LEU A 402 -10.84 3.65 24.05
N GLY A 403 -11.98 2.95 24.00
CA GLY A 403 -13.09 3.16 24.92
C GLY A 403 -12.82 2.69 26.35
N THR A 404 -11.87 1.76 26.55
CA THR A 404 -11.56 1.20 27.89
C THR A 404 -10.33 1.83 28.52
N SER A 405 -9.26 2.01 27.77
CA SER A 405 -7.97 2.53 28.25
C SER A 405 -7.19 3.18 27.11
N PRO A 406 -7.36 4.49 26.89
CA PRO A 406 -6.76 5.18 25.74
C PRO A 406 -5.24 5.01 25.63
N ASP A 407 -4.51 5.05 26.75
CA ASP A 407 -3.05 4.93 26.74
C ASP A 407 -2.59 3.49 26.50
N THR A 408 -3.37 2.51 26.96
CA THR A 408 -3.03 1.08 26.84
C THR A 408 -2.93 0.63 25.38
N ILE A 409 -3.69 1.24 24.48
CA ILE A 409 -3.65 0.88 23.06
C ILE A 409 -2.27 1.18 22.44
N TRP A 410 -1.62 2.28 22.86
CA TRP A 410 -0.35 2.70 22.28
C TRP A 410 0.83 1.90 22.81
N TRP A 411 0.99 1.77 24.13
CA TRP A 411 2.09 0.98 24.67
C TRP A 411 1.86 -0.54 24.50
N GLY A 412 0.61 -1.02 24.60
CA GLY A 412 0.28 -2.43 24.34
C GLY A 412 0.49 -2.80 22.88
N GLY A 413 0.11 -1.91 21.94
CA GLY A 413 0.39 -2.05 20.53
C GLY A 413 1.90 -2.05 20.24
N ALA A 414 2.65 -1.15 20.87
CA ALA A 414 4.11 -1.11 20.75
C ALA A 414 4.77 -2.40 21.24
N LEU A 415 4.33 -2.96 22.37
CA LEU A 415 4.80 -4.24 22.89
C LEU A 415 4.49 -5.37 21.91
N ALA A 416 3.26 -5.44 21.38
CA ALA A 416 2.87 -6.46 20.41
C ALA A 416 3.72 -6.39 19.14
N LEU A 417 4.04 -5.17 18.64
CA LEU A 417 4.93 -4.97 17.51
C LEU A 417 6.39 -5.34 17.83
N ALA A 418 6.87 -5.03 19.03
CA ALA A 418 8.21 -5.45 19.46
C ALA A 418 8.33 -7.00 19.52
N LEU A 419 7.31 -7.68 20.02
CA LEU A 419 7.22 -9.15 20.00
C LEU A 419 7.15 -9.71 18.59
N THR A 420 6.40 -9.06 17.69
CA THR A 420 6.35 -9.40 16.26
C THR A 420 7.73 -9.28 15.63
N GLY A 421 8.44 -8.19 15.90
CA GLY A 421 9.81 -7.98 15.42
C GLY A 421 10.78 -9.06 15.94
N ALA A 422 10.71 -9.38 17.23
CA ALA A 422 11.48 -10.48 17.81
C ALA A 422 11.14 -11.84 17.17
N GLY A 423 9.87 -12.05 16.80
CA GLY A 423 9.40 -13.20 16.03
C GLY A 423 10.09 -13.29 14.68
N PHE A 424 10.18 -12.19 13.93
CA PHE A 424 10.90 -12.16 12.65
C PHE A 424 12.39 -12.47 12.79
N LEU A 425 13.06 -11.99 13.84
CA LEU A 425 14.46 -12.35 14.11
C LEU A 425 14.62 -13.86 14.42
N ARG A 426 13.68 -14.47 15.14
CA ARG A 426 13.70 -15.91 15.42
C ARG A 426 13.49 -16.79 14.20
N LEU A 427 12.83 -16.26 13.15
CA LEU A 427 12.75 -16.96 11.87
C LEU A 427 14.14 -17.10 11.21
N GLY A 428 15.04 -16.18 11.47
CA GLY A 428 16.48 -16.27 11.16
C GLY A 428 16.77 -16.81 9.77
N ASN A 429 17.50 -17.90 9.70
CA ASN A 429 17.95 -18.55 8.46
C ASN A 429 16.80 -19.24 7.67
N ARG A 430 15.58 -19.28 8.19
CA ARG A 430 14.42 -19.81 7.44
C ARG A 430 13.92 -18.83 6.39
N ILE A 431 14.22 -17.54 6.55
CA ILE A 431 13.92 -16.51 5.54
C ILE A 431 15.13 -16.43 4.60
N PRO A 432 14.93 -16.65 3.30
CA PRO A 432 16.04 -16.54 2.32
C PRO A 432 16.61 -15.12 2.33
N ASP A 433 17.92 -15.02 2.46
CA ASP A 433 18.62 -13.73 2.32
C ASP A 433 18.57 -13.27 0.85
N PRO A 434 18.58 -11.97 0.58
CA PRO A 434 18.73 -11.46 -0.78
C PRO A 434 19.99 -12.07 -1.41
N LEU A 435 19.88 -12.57 -2.65
CA LEU A 435 21.03 -13.07 -3.40
C LEU A 435 22.14 -12.00 -3.40
N PRO A 436 23.40 -12.36 -3.08
CA PRO A 436 24.50 -11.42 -3.15
C PRO A 436 24.62 -10.87 -4.57
N GLN A 437 24.73 -9.55 -4.72
CA GLN A 437 24.79 -8.83 -6.00
C GLN A 437 26.02 -9.22 -6.88
N THR A 438 26.84 -10.14 -6.44
CA THR A 438 28.11 -10.54 -7.07
C THR A 438 28.00 -11.71 -8.06
N GLN A 439 26.83 -12.25 -8.31
CA GLN A 439 26.65 -13.31 -9.33
C GLN A 439 25.90 -12.81 -10.58
N CYS A 440 26.17 -11.59 -11.03
CA CYS A 440 26.03 -11.29 -12.45
C CYS A 440 27.25 -11.91 -13.17
N LEU A 441 27.19 -13.20 -13.47
CA LEU A 441 28.02 -13.73 -14.54
C LEU A 441 27.66 -12.96 -15.82
N PRO A 442 28.66 -12.44 -16.56
CA PRO A 442 28.39 -11.85 -17.85
C PRO A 442 27.67 -12.89 -18.72
N PRO A 443 26.78 -12.49 -19.63
CA PRO A 443 26.11 -13.44 -20.51
C PRO A 443 27.21 -14.27 -21.19
N GLN A 444 27.20 -15.59 -20.96
CA GLN A 444 28.04 -16.51 -21.71
C GLN A 444 27.73 -16.26 -23.18
N ALA A 445 28.70 -15.74 -23.90
CA ALA A 445 28.65 -15.65 -25.33
C ALA A 445 28.30 -17.05 -25.87
N VAL A 446 27.11 -17.17 -26.38
CA VAL A 446 26.72 -18.36 -27.14
C VAL A 446 27.66 -18.38 -28.31
N ASN A 447 28.68 -19.26 -28.27
CA ASN A 447 29.49 -19.59 -29.42
C ASN A 447 28.53 -20.20 -30.45
N VAL A 448 28.08 -19.36 -31.36
CA VAL A 448 27.50 -19.86 -32.64
C VAL A 448 28.68 -20.51 -33.37
N ALA A 449 28.75 -21.83 -33.26
CA ALA A 449 29.63 -22.63 -34.11
C ALA A 449 29.21 -22.39 -35.57
N ASP A 450 30.13 -21.85 -36.34
CA ASP A 450 30.05 -21.65 -37.77
C ASP A 450 29.93 -23.05 -38.44
N PRO A 451 28.92 -23.30 -39.27
CA PRO A 451 28.86 -24.55 -40.02
C PRO A 451 29.72 -24.40 -41.31
N SER A 452 30.89 -24.94 -41.28
CA SER A 452 31.68 -25.24 -42.50
C SER A 452 31.26 -26.60 -43.08
#